data_c7b526573c1ed094fdb94c8dcdab3268
#
_entry.id   c7b526573c1ed094fdb94c8dcdab3268
#
_cell.length_a   1.000
_cell.length_b   1.000
_cell.length_c   1.000
_cell.angle_alpha   90.00
_cell.angle_beta   90.00
_cell.angle_gamma   90.00
#
_symmetry.space_group_name_H-M   'P 1'
#
loop_
_entity.id
_entity.type
_entity.pdbx_description
1 polymer ?
#
loop_
_entity_poly.entity_id
_entity_poly.type
_entity_poly.pdbx_seq_one_letter_code
_entity_poly.pdbx_strand_id
1 'polypeptide(L)'
;MAALRRFVPAIEGRIARMAAHRWQVAVVLGLISLLTRALLLTVVPIPKPAIQDEFSYLLAADTIAHGRLANPTPAFADHFETLQELIHPTYASKYPPFSGLVMALSQKLTGQPWFGVWFAGGVLCTVICWALQGWLSPVWALVGASIALLKIGVMSYWSESYWGGTCTAIGGALLVGALPRLLERPRKNAALALAGGLAILANTRPYEGMLLALPCLIYLAFGFWRRTGVRVLARTVLLPAAAVLIPVAGWMAFYNYRVTGTAWRMPYLEHERQYDMWSPLVWQNRPAPRPIYSNAVLEDFWVNGDRNDKQEAREHLLRTHALDLYRLATFFLGLPLTICLLVCSRALWRDRAARAAVLLLGAFYAGAAFNLRLFPHYAAPAAVLVYIAAAFAIRAARRTWPGGTEERSYVVWAVLAAFALITLAGLLTPQNRYLFGSIDYHVRAERASIMNRLEAIPGKHLVLVRYGPKHEIYQELVYNQADIDQARIVWARSLSPESDQALLEHYANRRVWMLTENGYLMLSDYKPSQEKGTTTTRSKSLAEGAF
;
A
#
# COMPACT_ATOMS: atom_id res chain seq x y z
N MET A 1 -38.97 -23.63 -9.12
CA MET A 1 -39.29 -22.19 -9.32
C MET A 1 -40.17 -21.61 -8.21
N ALA A 2 -41.26 -22.27 -7.75
CA ALA A 2 -42.15 -21.73 -6.70
C ALA A 2 -41.45 -21.48 -5.35
N ALA A 3 -40.51 -22.33 -4.94
CA ALA A 3 -39.73 -22.14 -3.71
C ALA A 3 -38.80 -20.90 -3.79
N LEU A 4 -38.12 -20.67 -4.91
CA LEU A 4 -37.28 -19.51 -5.16
C LEU A 4 -38.08 -18.19 -5.14
N ARG A 5 -39.29 -18.19 -5.64
CA ARG A 5 -40.19 -17.01 -5.63
C ARG A 5 -40.56 -16.53 -4.23
N ARG A 6 -40.64 -17.45 -3.24
CA ARG A 6 -40.88 -17.08 -1.83
C ARG A 6 -39.59 -16.79 -1.06
N PHE A 7 -38.48 -17.41 -1.44
CA PHE A 7 -37.21 -17.34 -0.72
C PHE A 7 -36.49 -16.02 -0.94
N VAL A 8 -36.39 -15.52 -2.19
CA VAL A 8 -35.68 -14.27 -2.52
C VAL A 8 -36.28 -13.06 -1.82
N PRO A 9 -37.58 -12.77 -1.85
CA PRO A 9 -38.19 -11.65 -1.12
C PRO A 9 -38.00 -11.74 0.40
N ALA A 10 -38.06 -12.95 0.96
CA ALA A 10 -37.82 -13.15 2.40
C ALA A 10 -36.39 -12.80 2.82
N ILE A 11 -35.40 -13.20 2.02
CA ILE A 11 -33.99 -12.83 2.23
C ILE A 11 -33.78 -11.32 2.07
N GLU A 12 -34.29 -10.71 1.00
CA GLU A 12 -34.20 -9.27 0.78
C GLU A 12 -34.83 -8.49 1.95
N GLY A 13 -35.93 -8.93 2.48
CA GLY A 13 -36.58 -8.35 3.65
C GLY A 13 -35.72 -8.45 4.93
N ARG A 14 -35.04 -9.59 5.14
CA ARG A 14 -34.08 -9.75 6.26
C ARG A 14 -32.87 -8.84 6.09
N ILE A 15 -32.28 -8.81 4.89
CA ILE A 15 -31.14 -7.93 4.58
C ILE A 15 -31.54 -6.46 4.79
N ALA A 16 -32.73 -6.05 4.37
CA ALA A 16 -33.20 -4.68 4.55
C ALA A 16 -33.32 -4.30 6.03
N ARG A 17 -33.85 -5.20 6.86
CA ARG A 17 -33.93 -4.99 8.32
C ARG A 17 -32.54 -4.90 8.96
N MET A 18 -31.63 -5.79 8.61
CA MET A 18 -30.24 -5.74 9.10
C MET A 18 -29.56 -4.44 8.68
N ALA A 19 -29.65 -4.07 7.41
CA ALA A 19 -29.02 -2.87 6.86
C ALA A 19 -29.53 -1.56 7.49
N ALA A 20 -30.74 -1.55 8.07
CA ALA A 20 -31.29 -0.40 8.78
C ALA A 20 -30.47 -0.03 10.03
N HIS A 21 -29.80 -1.00 10.66
CA HIS A 21 -28.93 -0.79 11.82
C HIS A 21 -27.52 -0.38 11.38
N ARG A 22 -27.39 0.81 10.82
CA ARG A 22 -26.22 1.32 10.09
C ARG A 22 -24.88 1.10 10.81
N TRP A 23 -24.78 1.48 12.11
CA TRP A 23 -23.54 1.32 12.89
C TRP A 23 -23.20 -0.13 13.16
N GLN A 24 -24.17 -0.91 13.56
CA GLN A 24 -23.98 -2.33 13.85
C GLN A 24 -23.47 -3.07 12.62
N VAL A 25 -24.07 -2.82 11.46
CA VAL A 25 -23.63 -3.42 10.19
C VAL A 25 -22.20 -3.04 9.83
N ALA A 26 -21.82 -1.77 9.99
CA ALA A 26 -20.46 -1.34 9.70
C ALA A 26 -19.44 -2.06 10.60
N VAL A 27 -19.71 -2.12 11.91
CA VAL A 27 -18.85 -2.83 12.88
C VAL A 27 -18.81 -4.33 12.60
N VAL A 28 -19.95 -4.94 12.32
CA VAL A 28 -20.03 -6.39 12.01
C VAL A 28 -19.20 -6.74 10.78
N LEU A 29 -19.21 -5.93 9.71
CA LEU A 29 -18.35 -6.16 8.54
C LEU A 29 -16.86 -6.08 8.89
N GLY A 30 -16.46 -5.13 9.73
CA GLY A 30 -15.09 -5.08 10.24
C GLY A 30 -14.72 -6.32 11.06
N LEU A 31 -15.61 -6.77 11.95
CA LEU A 31 -15.41 -7.99 12.75
C LEU A 31 -15.35 -9.24 11.86
N ILE A 32 -16.20 -9.35 10.83
CA ILE A 32 -16.14 -10.45 9.86
C ILE A 32 -14.77 -10.48 9.18
N SER A 33 -14.24 -9.33 8.74
CA SER A 33 -12.89 -9.24 8.17
C SER A 33 -11.84 -9.80 9.13
N LEU A 34 -11.83 -9.31 10.37
CA LEU A 34 -10.87 -9.74 11.39
C LEU A 34 -11.00 -11.23 11.71
N LEU A 35 -12.20 -11.71 11.99
CA LEU A 35 -12.44 -13.10 12.37
C LEU A 35 -12.11 -14.07 11.22
N THR A 36 -12.52 -13.74 9.99
CA THR A 36 -12.22 -14.59 8.84
C THR A 36 -10.71 -14.73 8.63
N ARG A 37 -9.96 -13.62 8.67
CA ARG A 37 -8.50 -13.68 8.51
C ARG A 37 -7.82 -14.37 9.71
N ALA A 38 -8.34 -14.21 10.93
CA ALA A 38 -7.84 -14.92 12.10
C ALA A 38 -8.06 -16.44 11.97
N LEU A 39 -9.23 -16.87 11.51
CA LEU A 39 -9.50 -18.29 11.23
C LEU A 39 -8.58 -18.85 10.14
N LEU A 40 -8.27 -18.05 9.12
CA LEU A 40 -7.36 -18.43 8.05
C LEU A 40 -5.89 -18.58 8.51
N LEU A 41 -5.50 -18.08 9.70
CA LEU A 41 -4.13 -18.28 10.21
C LEU A 41 -3.75 -19.77 10.38
N THR A 42 -4.72 -20.66 10.50
CA THR A 42 -4.50 -22.10 10.58
C THR A 42 -3.97 -22.71 9.27
N VAL A 43 -4.23 -22.06 8.14
CA VAL A 43 -3.84 -22.55 6.79
C VAL A 43 -2.98 -21.53 6.02
N VAL A 44 -3.06 -20.25 6.37
CA VAL A 44 -2.27 -19.17 5.78
C VAL A 44 -1.56 -18.44 6.91
N PRO A 45 -0.28 -18.74 7.16
CA PRO A 45 0.46 -18.14 8.26
C PRO A 45 0.66 -16.63 8.05
N ILE A 46 1.16 -15.95 9.08
CA ILE A 46 1.56 -14.54 9.01
C ILE A 46 2.59 -14.38 7.88
N PRO A 47 2.38 -13.42 6.96
CA PRO A 47 3.27 -13.23 5.84
C PRO A 47 4.67 -12.82 6.29
N LYS A 48 5.68 -13.33 5.59
CA LYS A 48 7.06 -12.88 5.74
C LYS A 48 7.34 -11.77 4.72
N PRO A 49 8.12 -10.74 5.05
CA PRO A 49 8.48 -9.70 4.09
C PRO A 49 9.36 -10.26 2.96
N ALA A 50 9.21 -9.70 1.76
CA ALA A 50 9.96 -10.14 0.58
C ALA A 50 10.49 -9.01 -0.28
N ILE A 51 9.75 -7.90 -0.39
CA ILE A 51 10.16 -6.78 -1.22
C ILE A 51 10.72 -5.64 -0.38
N GLN A 52 11.55 -4.85 -1.03
CA GLN A 52 12.24 -3.70 -0.43
C GLN A 52 11.30 -2.73 0.31
N ASP A 53 10.11 -2.48 -0.24
CA ASP A 53 9.11 -1.61 0.39
C ASP A 53 8.67 -2.14 1.76
N GLU A 54 8.44 -3.45 1.89
CA GLU A 54 7.99 -4.07 3.15
C GLU A 54 9.02 -3.90 4.25
N PHE A 55 10.32 -4.08 3.93
CA PHE A 55 11.40 -3.89 4.90
C PHE A 55 11.50 -2.45 5.35
N SER A 56 11.37 -1.49 4.44
CA SER A 56 11.36 -0.08 4.78
C SER A 56 10.19 0.30 5.69
N TYR A 57 8.98 -0.23 5.45
CA TYR A 57 7.85 -0.04 6.36
C TYR A 57 8.06 -0.72 7.72
N LEU A 58 8.69 -1.89 7.75
CA LEU A 58 9.05 -2.58 9.00
C LEU A 58 10.13 -1.84 9.78
N LEU A 59 11.11 -1.24 9.09
CA LEU A 59 12.09 -0.35 9.73
C LEU A 59 11.39 0.86 10.40
N ALA A 60 10.41 1.48 9.71
CA ALA A 60 9.61 2.55 10.33
C ALA A 60 8.88 2.06 11.58
N ALA A 61 8.26 0.88 11.50
CA ALA A 61 7.54 0.28 12.62
C ALA A 61 8.48 0.01 13.80
N ASP A 62 9.61 -0.60 13.54
CA ASP A 62 10.60 -0.95 14.57
C ASP A 62 11.21 0.30 15.22
N THR A 63 11.57 1.31 14.41
CA THR A 63 12.06 2.61 14.90
C THR A 63 11.07 3.26 15.86
N ILE A 64 9.78 3.32 15.47
CA ILE A 64 8.72 3.95 16.28
C ILE A 64 8.40 3.10 17.52
N ALA A 65 8.41 1.77 17.43
CA ALA A 65 8.19 0.88 18.56
C ALA A 65 9.25 1.08 19.67
N HIS A 66 10.48 1.45 19.29
CA HIS A 66 11.56 1.82 20.21
C HIS A 66 11.52 3.30 20.65
N GLY A 67 10.45 4.04 20.36
CA GLY A 67 10.26 5.43 20.79
C GLY A 67 11.09 6.44 20.00
N ARG A 68 11.59 6.09 18.83
CA ARG A 68 12.40 6.96 17.94
C ARG A 68 11.62 7.30 16.67
N LEU A 69 12.05 8.34 15.97
CA LEU A 69 11.52 8.72 14.65
C LEU A 69 12.52 8.48 13.53
N ALA A 70 13.79 8.41 13.89
CA ALA A 70 14.90 8.06 13.04
C ALA A 70 16.00 7.43 13.90
N ASN A 71 16.90 6.67 13.31
CA ASN A 71 18.04 6.06 13.96
C ASN A 71 19.31 6.78 13.53
N PRO A 72 20.39 6.78 14.33
CA PRO A 72 21.67 7.30 13.89
C PRO A 72 22.17 6.51 12.69
N THR A 73 22.91 7.18 11.80
CA THR A 73 23.66 6.50 10.74
C THR A 73 24.61 5.48 11.37
N PRO A 74 24.61 4.21 10.94
CA PRO A 74 25.49 3.19 11.48
C PRO A 74 26.95 3.43 11.11
N ALA A 75 27.88 2.92 11.91
CA ALA A 75 29.31 3.11 11.72
C ALA A 75 29.82 2.59 10.36
N PHE A 76 29.26 1.52 9.86
CA PHE A 76 29.62 0.89 8.56
C PHE A 76 28.49 1.09 7.55
N ALA A 77 28.10 2.34 7.34
CA ALA A 77 26.92 2.73 6.52
C ALA A 77 26.90 2.04 5.15
N ASP A 78 28.02 2.00 4.43
CA ASP A 78 28.11 1.43 3.09
C ASP A 78 27.76 -0.08 3.04
N HIS A 79 28.07 -0.82 4.12
CA HIS A 79 27.70 -2.23 4.24
C HIS A 79 26.20 -2.45 4.49
N PHE A 80 25.49 -1.42 4.99
CA PHE A 80 24.07 -1.48 5.36
C PHE A 80 23.17 -0.69 4.41
N GLU A 81 23.76 0.09 3.50
CA GLU A 81 23.00 0.86 2.54
C GLU A 81 22.20 -0.06 1.62
N THR A 82 20.89 0.22 1.51
CA THR A 82 19.93 -0.68 0.87
C THR A 82 18.82 0.05 0.15
N LEU A 83 17.94 -0.69 -0.53
CA LEU A 83 16.85 -0.14 -1.31
C LEU A 83 15.72 0.37 -0.40
N GLN A 84 15.14 1.51 -0.77
CA GLN A 84 13.94 2.11 -0.15
C GLN A 84 14.13 2.58 1.31
N GLU A 85 15.37 2.63 1.79
CA GLU A 85 15.75 3.15 3.11
C GLU A 85 16.75 4.29 2.96
N LEU A 86 16.72 5.26 3.87
CA LEU A 86 17.74 6.27 4.02
C LEU A 86 18.81 5.75 4.98
N ILE A 87 20.08 5.88 4.61
CA ILE A 87 21.19 5.64 5.52
C ILE A 87 21.77 6.98 6.00
N HIS A 88 21.64 8.03 5.19
CA HIS A 88 22.01 9.40 5.48
C HIS A 88 20.83 10.36 5.25
N PRO A 89 20.69 11.44 6.05
CA PRO A 89 21.47 11.81 7.23
C PRO A 89 21.16 10.99 8.47
N THR A 90 20.15 10.11 8.39
CA THR A 90 19.72 9.18 9.44
C THR A 90 19.34 7.84 8.84
N TYR A 91 19.49 6.74 9.59
CA TYR A 91 18.98 5.45 9.20
C TYR A 91 17.47 5.40 9.45
N ALA A 92 16.69 5.45 8.39
CA ALA A 92 15.23 5.55 8.45
C ALA A 92 14.53 5.07 7.18
N SER A 93 13.24 4.76 7.31
CA SER A 93 12.36 4.52 6.16
C SER A 93 12.20 5.78 5.32
N LYS A 94 12.11 5.63 4.00
CA LYS A 94 11.70 6.73 3.11
C LYS A 94 10.21 7.05 3.16
N TYR A 95 9.38 6.14 3.69
CA TYR A 95 7.93 6.27 3.66
C TYR A 95 7.39 7.16 4.77
N PRO A 96 6.23 7.83 4.52
CA PRO A 96 5.54 8.57 5.56
C PRO A 96 5.12 7.68 6.74
N PRO A 97 5.05 8.21 7.98
CA PRO A 97 5.10 7.41 9.20
C PRO A 97 3.81 6.68 9.58
N PHE A 98 2.63 6.99 9.02
CA PHE A 98 1.36 6.50 9.58
C PHE A 98 1.21 4.97 9.52
N SER A 99 1.57 4.33 8.40
CA SER A 99 1.53 2.86 8.30
C SER A 99 2.53 2.21 9.27
N GLY A 100 3.73 2.77 9.38
CA GLY A 100 4.72 2.38 10.38
C GLY A 100 4.22 2.54 11.82
N LEU A 101 3.53 3.64 12.14
CA LEU A 101 2.94 3.88 13.46
C LEU A 101 1.88 2.82 13.84
N VAL A 102 1.01 2.45 12.91
CA VAL A 102 -0.01 1.40 13.12
C VAL A 102 0.66 0.05 13.41
N MET A 103 1.70 -0.29 12.67
CA MET A 103 2.48 -1.51 12.88
C MET A 103 3.33 -1.46 14.15
N ALA A 104 3.91 -0.31 14.49
CA ALA A 104 4.68 -0.11 15.71
C ALA A 104 3.83 -0.35 16.98
N LEU A 105 2.60 0.16 16.97
CA LEU A 105 1.67 -0.05 18.07
C LEU A 105 1.40 -1.55 18.30
N SER A 106 1.13 -2.30 17.25
CA SER A 106 0.91 -3.74 17.34
C SER A 106 2.19 -4.50 17.70
N GLN A 107 3.34 -4.12 17.17
CA GLN A 107 4.63 -4.70 17.54
C GLN A 107 4.91 -4.51 19.03
N LYS A 108 4.65 -3.33 19.58
CA LYS A 108 4.84 -3.04 21.00
C LYS A 108 3.90 -3.84 21.91
N LEU A 109 2.66 -4.09 21.45
CA LEU A 109 1.64 -4.81 22.23
C LEU A 109 1.76 -6.34 22.13
N THR A 110 2.18 -6.85 20.99
CA THR A 110 2.10 -8.30 20.65
C THR A 110 3.43 -8.91 20.22
N GLY A 111 4.48 -8.10 20.02
CA GLY A 111 5.74 -8.52 19.41
C GLY A 111 5.67 -8.68 17.87
N GLN A 112 4.48 -8.49 17.25
CA GLN A 112 4.28 -8.77 15.82
C GLN A 112 3.64 -7.58 15.09
N PRO A 113 4.36 -6.91 14.16
CA PRO A 113 3.83 -5.74 13.43
C PRO A 113 2.65 -6.06 12.51
N TRP A 114 2.53 -7.30 12.01
CA TRP A 114 1.45 -7.69 11.12
C TRP A 114 0.05 -7.55 11.74
N PHE A 115 -0.11 -7.67 13.05
CA PHE A 115 -1.40 -7.45 13.71
C PHE A 115 -1.94 -6.04 13.50
N GLY A 116 -1.04 -5.04 13.27
CA GLY A 116 -1.45 -3.69 12.87
C GLY A 116 -2.07 -3.66 11.47
N VAL A 117 -1.49 -4.38 10.52
CA VAL A 117 -2.05 -4.53 9.17
C VAL A 117 -3.40 -5.23 9.20
N TRP A 118 -3.49 -6.34 9.93
CA TRP A 118 -4.73 -7.10 10.15
C TRP A 118 -5.84 -6.24 10.75
N PHE A 119 -5.56 -5.53 11.85
CA PHE A 119 -6.52 -4.64 12.50
C PHE A 119 -6.97 -3.51 11.59
N ALA A 120 -6.04 -2.90 10.85
CA ALA A 120 -6.37 -1.86 9.86
C ALA A 120 -7.32 -2.39 8.77
N GLY A 121 -7.24 -3.68 8.39
CA GLY A 121 -8.18 -4.33 7.46
C GLY A 121 -9.62 -4.32 7.99
N GLY A 122 -9.82 -4.64 9.26
CA GLY A 122 -11.15 -4.57 9.90
C GLY A 122 -11.68 -3.13 10.00
N VAL A 123 -10.81 -2.18 10.37
CA VAL A 123 -11.15 -0.75 10.37
C VAL A 123 -11.53 -0.27 8.97
N LEU A 124 -10.79 -0.69 7.94
CA LEU A 124 -11.09 -0.35 6.54
C LEU A 124 -12.51 -0.80 6.14
N CYS A 125 -12.89 -2.05 6.43
CA CYS A 125 -14.22 -2.58 6.10
C CYS A 125 -15.33 -1.79 6.83
N THR A 126 -15.11 -1.44 8.10
CA THR A 126 -16.02 -0.60 8.89
C THR A 126 -16.19 0.78 8.27
N VAL A 127 -15.08 1.45 7.94
CA VAL A 127 -15.09 2.81 7.41
C VAL A 127 -15.62 2.87 5.98
N ILE A 128 -15.34 1.87 5.14
CA ILE A 128 -15.94 1.76 3.80
C ILE A 128 -17.46 1.64 3.91
N CYS A 129 -17.98 0.76 4.78
CA CYS A 129 -19.42 0.63 4.99
C CYS A 129 -20.04 1.96 5.44
N TRP A 130 -19.44 2.61 6.44
CA TRP A 130 -19.85 3.94 6.90
C TRP A 130 -19.83 4.97 5.75
N ALA A 131 -18.81 4.98 4.92
CA ALA A 131 -18.71 5.90 3.79
C ALA A 131 -19.85 5.67 2.77
N LEU A 132 -20.06 4.41 2.36
CA LEU A 132 -21.14 4.07 1.43
C LEU A 132 -22.52 4.46 1.95
N GLN A 133 -22.77 4.36 3.26
CA GLN A 133 -24.04 4.77 3.89
C GLN A 133 -24.33 6.27 3.78
N GLY A 134 -23.34 7.08 3.45
CA GLY A 134 -23.56 8.50 3.12
C GLY A 134 -24.06 8.73 1.70
N TRP A 135 -23.71 7.85 0.76
CA TRP A 135 -23.98 7.95 -0.66
C TRP A 135 -25.20 7.14 -1.11
N LEU A 136 -25.50 6.07 -0.40
CA LEU A 136 -26.46 5.05 -0.79
C LEU A 136 -27.48 4.76 0.32
N SER A 137 -28.65 4.21 -0.06
CA SER A 137 -29.56 3.64 0.94
C SER A 137 -28.93 2.44 1.64
N PRO A 138 -29.36 2.09 2.87
CA PRO A 138 -28.69 1.09 3.70
C PRO A 138 -28.41 -0.25 3.02
N VAL A 139 -29.36 -0.77 2.25
CA VAL A 139 -29.20 -2.06 1.53
C VAL A 139 -28.08 -1.98 0.50
N TRP A 140 -28.02 -0.93 -0.31
CA TRP A 140 -27.01 -0.79 -1.35
C TRP A 140 -25.64 -0.45 -0.77
N ALA A 141 -25.61 0.26 0.35
CA ALA A 141 -24.38 0.47 1.11
C ALA A 141 -23.83 -0.87 1.65
N LEU A 142 -24.70 -1.74 2.17
CA LEU A 142 -24.29 -3.08 2.61
C LEU A 142 -23.77 -3.93 1.45
N VAL A 143 -24.43 -3.92 0.29
CA VAL A 143 -23.98 -4.63 -0.91
C VAL A 143 -22.57 -4.16 -1.32
N GLY A 144 -22.36 -2.85 -1.47
CA GLY A 144 -21.04 -2.31 -1.83
C GLY A 144 -19.96 -2.62 -0.79
N ALA A 145 -20.30 -2.56 0.50
CA ALA A 145 -19.37 -2.88 1.57
C ALA A 145 -19.02 -4.38 1.62
N SER A 146 -19.98 -5.27 1.31
CA SER A 146 -19.74 -6.71 1.21
C SER A 146 -18.83 -7.05 0.02
N ILE A 147 -18.95 -6.32 -1.10
CA ILE A 147 -18.03 -6.44 -2.23
C ILE A 147 -16.62 -6.04 -1.80
N ALA A 148 -16.46 -4.90 -1.10
CA ALA A 148 -15.18 -4.46 -0.58
C ALA A 148 -14.58 -5.47 0.41
N LEU A 149 -15.38 -6.01 1.33
CA LEU A 149 -14.98 -7.05 2.27
C LEU A 149 -14.38 -8.26 1.54
N LEU A 150 -15.06 -8.78 0.52
CA LEU A 150 -14.60 -9.95 -0.23
C LEU A 150 -13.35 -9.67 -1.07
N LYS A 151 -13.20 -8.46 -1.62
CA LYS A 151 -12.07 -8.11 -2.51
C LYS A 151 -10.83 -7.71 -1.75
N ILE A 152 -10.96 -6.87 -0.72
CA ILE A 152 -9.81 -6.27 -0.04
C ILE A 152 -9.81 -6.48 1.47
N GLY A 153 -10.92 -6.92 2.05
CA GLY A 153 -11.07 -7.00 3.50
C GLY A 153 -10.65 -8.33 4.11
N VAL A 154 -10.69 -9.45 3.35
CA VAL A 154 -10.38 -10.78 3.88
C VAL A 154 -8.97 -11.21 3.50
N MET A 155 -8.71 -11.32 2.20
CA MET A 155 -7.40 -11.70 1.66
C MET A 155 -7.11 -10.90 0.40
N SER A 156 -6.13 -10.04 0.50
CA SER A 156 -5.54 -9.33 -0.62
C SER A 156 -4.08 -9.08 -0.29
N TYR A 157 -3.26 -8.68 -1.24
CA TYR A 157 -1.89 -8.33 -0.87
C TYR A 157 -1.82 -7.15 0.12
N TRP A 158 -2.91 -6.40 0.31
CA TRP A 158 -2.98 -5.35 1.35
C TRP A 158 -3.02 -5.91 2.77
N SER A 159 -3.58 -7.11 2.96
CA SER A 159 -3.58 -7.82 4.24
C SER A 159 -2.43 -8.83 4.38
N GLU A 160 -1.86 -9.25 3.23
CA GLU A 160 -0.82 -10.28 3.15
C GLU A 160 0.58 -9.69 2.91
N SER A 161 0.76 -8.39 3.21
CA SER A 161 2.04 -7.70 3.11
C SER A 161 2.10 -6.52 4.09
N TYR A 162 3.29 -5.91 4.22
CA TYR A 162 3.52 -4.79 5.14
C TYR A 162 3.46 -3.42 4.45
N TRP A 163 3.21 -3.33 3.15
CA TRP A 163 3.27 -2.11 2.35
C TRP A 163 1.96 -1.72 1.65
N GLY A 164 0.89 -2.49 1.83
CA GLY A 164 -0.38 -2.33 1.10
C GLY A 164 -1.10 -1.00 1.33
N GLY A 165 -2.21 -0.83 0.61
CA GLY A 165 -3.01 0.39 0.58
C GLY A 165 -4.00 0.59 1.72
N THR A 166 -4.05 -0.31 2.72
CA THR A 166 -5.12 -0.36 3.74
C THR A 166 -5.28 0.96 4.50
N CYS A 167 -4.20 1.50 5.08
CA CYS A 167 -4.25 2.75 5.83
C CYS A 167 -4.64 3.93 4.94
N THR A 168 -4.11 3.98 3.72
CA THR A 168 -4.45 5.02 2.74
C THR A 168 -5.92 4.96 2.34
N ALA A 169 -6.46 3.75 2.11
CA ALA A 169 -7.88 3.55 1.79
C ALA A 169 -8.81 3.96 2.94
N ILE A 170 -8.40 3.78 4.20
CA ILE A 170 -9.13 4.32 5.37
C ILE A 170 -9.22 5.85 5.26
N GLY A 171 -8.09 6.52 4.99
CA GLY A 171 -8.07 7.97 4.81
C GLY A 171 -9.00 8.45 3.70
N GLY A 172 -8.95 7.79 2.54
CA GLY A 172 -9.84 8.08 1.41
C GLY A 172 -11.31 7.83 1.73
N ALA A 173 -11.63 6.74 2.43
CA ALA A 173 -13.00 6.41 2.81
C ALA A 173 -13.57 7.40 3.84
N LEU A 174 -12.78 7.89 4.79
CA LEU A 174 -13.17 8.96 5.72
C LEU A 174 -13.45 10.26 4.98
N LEU A 175 -12.56 10.67 4.09
CA LEU A 175 -12.71 11.88 3.28
C LEU A 175 -13.99 11.82 2.43
N VAL A 176 -14.14 10.78 1.60
CA VAL A 176 -15.27 10.63 0.67
C VAL A 176 -16.59 10.43 1.42
N GLY A 177 -16.57 9.66 2.51
CA GLY A 177 -17.75 9.43 3.35
C GLY A 177 -18.25 10.69 4.07
N ALA A 178 -17.38 11.65 4.35
CA ALA A 178 -17.76 12.93 4.95
C ALA A 178 -18.51 13.85 3.98
N LEU A 179 -18.25 13.77 2.66
CA LEU A 179 -18.79 14.68 1.66
C LEU A 179 -20.31 14.80 1.70
N PRO A 180 -21.11 13.72 1.51
CA PRO A 180 -22.56 13.83 1.50
C PRO A 180 -23.12 14.31 2.85
N ARG A 181 -22.49 13.92 3.96
CA ARG A 181 -22.90 14.31 5.31
C ARG A 181 -22.72 15.80 5.57
N LEU A 182 -21.62 16.37 5.09
CA LEU A 182 -21.34 17.80 5.20
C LEU A 182 -22.25 18.62 4.29
N LEU A 183 -22.56 18.12 3.09
CA LEU A 183 -23.44 18.80 2.15
C LEU A 183 -24.91 18.75 2.55
N GLU A 184 -25.34 17.68 3.23
CA GLU A 184 -26.69 17.56 3.78
C GLU A 184 -26.87 18.46 5.01
N ARG A 185 -25.97 18.34 5.99
CA ARG A 185 -25.94 19.17 7.22
C ARG A 185 -24.50 19.29 7.73
N PRO A 186 -23.88 20.49 7.69
CA PRO A 186 -22.57 20.70 8.26
C PRO A 186 -22.53 20.33 9.76
N ARG A 187 -21.75 19.28 10.11
CA ARG A 187 -21.62 18.77 11.48
C ARG A 187 -20.16 18.56 11.83
N LYS A 188 -19.79 18.84 13.08
CA LYS A 188 -18.41 18.69 13.58
C LYS A 188 -17.86 17.28 13.38
N ASN A 189 -18.65 16.23 13.63
CA ASN A 189 -18.20 14.85 13.46
C ASN A 189 -17.83 14.51 12.01
N ALA A 190 -18.59 15.01 11.03
CA ALA A 190 -18.26 14.83 9.63
C ALA A 190 -17.02 15.65 9.22
N ALA A 191 -16.84 16.85 9.80
CA ALA A 191 -15.63 17.65 9.61
C ALA A 191 -14.38 17.00 10.22
N LEU A 192 -14.52 16.39 11.39
CA LEU A 192 -13.43 15.60 12.01
C LEU A 192 -13.07 14.35 11.18
N ALA A 193 -14.08 13.67 10.61
CA ALA A 193 -13.83 12.54 9.70
C ALA A 193 -13.11 13.00 8.41
N LEU A 194 -13.53 14.14 7.82
CA LEU A 194 -12.82 14.76 6.69
C LEU A 194 -11.36 15.05 7.04
N ALA A 195 -11.13 15.74 8.16
CA ALA A 195 -9.80 16.13 8.61
C ALA A 195 -8.93 14.93 8.95
N GLY A 196 -9.48 13.91 9.62
CA GLY A 196 -8.81 12.64 9.89
C GLY A 196 -8.43 11.91 8.59
N GLY A 197 -9.33 11.90 7.61
CA GLY A 197 -9.04 11.36 6.27
C GLY A 197 -7.88 12.08 5.59
N LEU A 198 -7.87 13.42 5.59
CA LEU A 198 -6.78 14.23 5.04
C LEU A 198 -5.47 13.99 5.79
N ALA A 199 -5.51 13.91 7.13
CA ALA A 199 -4.34 13.64 7.96
C ALA A 199 -3.71 12.27 7.66
N ILE A 200 -4.52 11.23 7.52
CA ILE A 200 -4.06 9.89 7.15
C ILE A 200 -3.46 9.90 5.73
N LEU A 201 -4.13 10.51 4.77
CA LEU A 201 -3.64 10.60 3.39
C LEU A 201 -2.28 11.33 3.33
N ALA A 202 -2.14 12.45 4.03
CA ALA A 202 -0.90 13.21 4.09
C ALA A 202 0.26 12.40 4.72
N ASN A 203 -0.03 11.50 5.67
CA ASN A 203 0.97 10.70 6.38
C ASN A 203 1.09 9.24 5.86
N THR A 204 0.46 8.92 4.73
CA THR A 204 0.60 7.62 4.05
C THR A 204 1.08 7.81 2.61
N ARG A 205 0.30 8.51 1.78
CA ARG A 205 0.57 8.77 0.36
C ARG A 205 0.16 10.20 0.01
N PRO A 206 1.05 11.18 0.26
CA PRO A 206 0.72 12.61 0.09
C PRO A 206 0.28 12.97 -1.32
N TYR A 207 0.96 12.44 -2.36
CA TYR A 207 0.67 12.75 -3.75
C TYR A 207 -0.70 12.22 -4.16
N GLU A 208 -0.95 10.93 -4.03
CA GLU A 208 -2.22 10.31 -4.40
C GLU A 208 -3.36 10.78 -3.46
N GLY A 209 -3.02 11.07 -2.20
CA GLY A 209 -3.93 11.71 -1.25
C GLY A 209 -4.38 13.09 -1.72
N MET A 210 -3.47 13.90 -2.24
CA MET A 210 -3.78 15.22 -2.81
C MET A 210 -4.65 15.10 -4.07
N LEU A 211 -4.38 14.12 -4.94
CA LEU A 211 -5.19 13.87 -6.15
C LEU A 211 -6.65 13.54 -5.81
N LEU A 212 -6.91 12.88 -4.68
CA LEU A 212 -8.29 12.67 -4.21
C LEU A 212 -8.83 13.88 -3.45
N ALA A 213 -8.02 14.49 -2.58
CA ALA A 213 -8.46 15.56 -1.71
C ALA A 213 -8.91 16.81 -2.48
N LEU A 214 -8.14 17.21 -3.49
CA LEU A 214 -8.41 18.42 -4.26
C LEU A 214 -9.81 18.41 -4.93
N PRO A 215 -10.19 17.40 -5.75
CA PRO A 215 -11.54 17.37 -6.33
C PRO A 215 -12.63 17.23 -5.26
N CYS A 216 -12.39 16.51 -4.15
CA CYS A 216 -13.34 16.41 -3.05
C CYS A 216 -13.58 17.77 -2.36
N LEU A 217 -12.53 18.54 -2.10
CA LEU A 217 -12.63 19.87 -1.49
C LEU A 217 -13.29 20.87 -2.45
N ILE A 218 -12.98 20.81 -3.74
CA ILE A 218 -13.67 21.61 -4.78
C ILE A 218 -15.17 21.28 -4.80
N TYR A 219 -15.51 19.98 -4.79
CA TYR A 219 -16.91 19.54 -4.75
C TYR A 219 -17.66 20.07 -3.51
N LEU A 220 -17.01 20.05 -2.33
CA LEU A 220 -17.57 20.65 -1.11
C LEU A 220 -17.71 22.17 -1.22
N ALA A 221 -16.70 22.86 -1.74
CA ALA A 221 -16.74 24.31 -1.91
C ALA A 221 -17.92 24.75 -2.79
N PHE A 222 -18.12 24.08 -3.94
CA PHE A 222 -19.28 24.31 -4.79
C PHE A 222 -20.61 23.99 -4.09
N GLY A 223 -20.66 22.92 -3.31
CA GLY A 223 -21.84 22.52 -2.57
C GLY A 223 -22.22 23.50 -1.45
N PHE A 224 -21.23 24.12 -0.80
CA PHE A 224 -21.45 25.17 0.23
C PHE A 224 -21.73 26.55 -0.36
N TRP A 225 -21.26 26.80 -1.58
CA TRP A 225 -21.47 28.06 -2.26
C TRP A 225 -22.97 28.40 -2.31
N ARG A 226 -23.38 29.55 -1.75
CA ARG A 226 -24.78 30.01 -1.67
C ARG A 226 -25.71 29.21 -0.73
N ARG A 227 -25.25 28.13 -0.06
CA ARG A 227 -26.12 27.33 0.81
C ARG A 227 -25.80 27.46 2.28
N THR A 228 -24.52 27.70 2.61
CA THR A 228 -24.06 27.69 3.98
C THR A 228 -23.44 29.03 4.34
N GLY A 229 -23.96 29.67 5.39
CA GLY A 229 -23.40 30.93 5.88
C GLY A 229 -21.97 30.74 6.43
N VAL A 230 -21.12 31.74 6.22
CA VAL A 230 -19.68 31.71 6.58
C VAL A 230 -19.47 31.35 8.06
N ARG A 231 -20.31 31.89 8.98
CA ARG A 231 -20.22 31.60 10.42
C ARG A 231 -20.47 30.12 10.75
N VAL A 232 -21.46 29.50 10.08
CA VAL A 232 -21.77 28.07 10.24
C VAL A 232 -20.60 27.25 9.71
N LEU A 233 -20.12 27.54 8.49
CA LEU A 233 -18.98 26.86 7.89
C LEU A 233 -17.74 26.96 8.78
N ALA A 234 -17.42 28.15 9.29
CA ALA A 234 -16.28 28.35 10.17
C ALA A 234 -16.38 27.50 11.45
N ARG A 235 -17.52 27.54 12.15
CA ARG A 235 -17.66 26.85 13.45
C ARG A 235 -17.86 25.35 13.36
N THR A 236 -18.47 24.85 12.29
CA THR A 236 -18.83 23.43 12.17
C THR A 236 -17.90 22.62 11.27
N VAL A 237 -17.14 23.28 10.39
CA VAL A 237 -16.24 22.61 9.46
C VAL A 237 -14.80 23.09 9.64
N LEU A 238 -14.53 24.38 9.46
CA LEU A 238 -13.15 24.87 9.41
C LEU A 238 -12.42 24.76 10.75
N LEU A 239 -13.04 25.20 11.85
CA LEU A 239 -12.41 25.11 13.17
C LEU A 239 -12.17 23.66 13.63
N PRO A 240 -13.13 22.71 13.54
CA PRO A 240 -12.86 21.30 13.85
C PRO A 240 -11.81 20.68 12.94
N ALA A 241 -11.79 21.02 11.65
CA ALA A 241 -10.77 20.54 10.73
C ALA A 241 -9.39 21.11 11.07
N ALA A 242 -9.28 22.42 11.33
CA ALA A 242 -8.04 23.06 11.73
C ALA A 242 -7.48 22.50 13.04
N ALA A 243 -8.35 22.16 14.01
CA ALA A 243 -7.95 21.54 15.27
C ALA A 243 -7.26 20.18 15.08
N VAL A 244 -7.51 19.48 13.99
CA VAL A 244 -6.82 18.24 13.63
C VAL A 244 -5.62 18.52 12.72
N LEU A 245 -5.80 19.31 11.66
CA LEU A 245 -4.81 19.46 10.60
C LEU A 245 -3.60 20.31 11.01
N ILE A 246 -3.77 21.30 11.89
CA ILE A 246 -2.64 22.14 12.36
C ILE A 246 -1.65 21.29 13.20
N PRO A 247 -2.09 20.55 14.24
CA PRO A 247 -1.19 19.65 14.97
C PRO A 247 -0.54 18.59 14.07
N VAL A 248 -1.28 18.03 13.11
CA VAL A 248 -0.74 17.04 12.16
C VAL A 248 0.32 17.66 11.25
N ALA A 249 0.11 18.89 10.75
CA ALA A 249 1.12 19.60 9.96
C ALA A 249 2.40 19.88 10.79
N GLY A 250 2.24 20.30 12.06
CA GLY A 250 3.35 20.45 12.99
C GLY A 250 4.11 19.14 13.24
N TRP A 251 3.36 18.06 13.43
CA TRP A 251 3.94 16.71 13.56
C TRP A 251 4.71 16.29 12.30
N MET A 252 4.15 16.50 11.10
CA MET A 252 4.83 16.17 9.85
C MET A 252 6.12 16.97 9.68
N ALA A 253 6.11 18.27 9.99
CA ALA A 253 7.29 19.13 9.95
C ALA A 253 8.36 18.64 10.94
N PHE A 254 7.95 18.26 12.15
CA PHE A 254 8.85 17.69 13.16
C PHE A 254 9.42 16.33 12.72
N TYR A 255 8.59 15.43 12.21
CA TYR A 255 9.04 14.14 11.67
C TYR A 255 10.06 14.32 10.55
N ASN A 256 9.75 15.17 9.56
CA ASN A 256 10.65 15.45 8.46
C ASN A 256 12.00 15.98 8.98
N TYR A 257 11.97 16.95 9.92
CA TYR A 257 13.19 17.48 10.54
C TYR A 257 14.02 16.40 11.23
N ARG A 258 13.37 15.47 11.96
CA ARG A 258 14.07 14.37 12.66
C ARG A 258 14.72 13.37 11.72
N VAL A 259 14.14 13.15 10.55
CA VAL A 259 14.64 12.19 9.54
C VAL A 259 15.63 12.83 8.57
N THR A 260 15.33 14.03 8.06
CA THR A 260 16.09 14.65 6.95
C THR A 260 16.93 15.86 7.34
N GLY A 261 16.81 16.31 8.60
CA GLY A 261 17.41 17.56 9.07
C GLY A 261 16.65 18.82 8.62
N THR A 262 15.55 18.69 7.85
CA THR A 262 14.80 19.83 7.30
C THR A 262 13.29 19.61 7.41
N ALA A 263 12.57 20.53 8.06
CA ALA A 263 11.12 20.41 8.29
C ALA A 263 10.28 20.31 7.00
N TRP A 264 10.75 20.90 5.91
CA TRP A 264 10.04 21.00 4.63
C TRP A 264 10.37 19.89 3.64
N ARG A 265 11.35 19.04 3.94
CA ARG A 265 11.74 17.94 3.06
C ARG A 265 11.24 16.61 3.60
N MET A 266 10.32 16.01 2.90
CA MET A 266 9.84 14.65 3.22
C MET A 266 10.97 13.63 3.01
N PRO A 267 11.03 12.56 3.81
CA PRO A 267 12.01 11.47 3.63
C PRO A 267 11.99 10.87 2.23
N TYR A 268 10.82 10.75 1.62
CA TYR A 268 10.66 10.28 0.24
C TYR A 268 11.44 11.16 -0.77
N LEU A 269 11.33 12.49 -0.66
CA LEU A 269 12.03 13.42 -1.54
C LEU A 269 13.55 13.45 -1.27
N GLU A 270 13.96 13.21 -0.02
CA GLU A 270 15.38 13.08 0.30
C GLU A 270 15.95 11.81 -0.32
N HIS A 271 15.22 10.70 -0.27
CA HIS A 271 15.61 9.45 -0.88
C HIS A 271 15.69 9.56 -2.42
N GLU A 272 14.68 10.17 -3.06
CA GLU A 272 14.73 10.42 -4.51
C GLU A 272 15.96 11.26 -4.91
N ARG A 273 16.28 12.27 -4.12
CA ARG A 273 17.45 13.11 -4.37
C ARG A 273 18.78 12.35 -4.29
N GLN A 274 18.85 11.33 -3.40
CA GLN A 274 20.09 10.57 -3.19
C GLN A 274 20.27 9.45 -4.21
N TYR A 275 19.20 8.85 -4.67
CA TYR A 275 19.27 7.59 -5.44
C TYR A 275 18.62 7.65 -6.82
N ASP A 276 17.53 8.42 -6.99
CA ASP A 276 16.73 8.34 -8.21
C ASP A 276 17.28 9.25 -9.31
N MET A 277 17.38 8.70 -10.51
CA MET A 277 17.78 9.46 -11.70
C MET A 277 16.58 9.98 -12.50
N TRP A 278 15.42 9.35 -12.35
CA TRP A 278 14.24 9.63 -13.16
C TRP A 278 13.00 9.76 -12.29
N SER A 279 12.30 10.87 -12.45
CA SER A 279 11.01 11.04 -11.80
C SER A 279 9.99 10.02 -12.29
N PRO A 280 9.10 9.54 -11.40
CA PRO A 280 7.96 8.72 -11.79
C PRO A 280 6.89 9.49 -12.57
N LEU A 281 7.05 10.82 -12.78
CA LEU A 281 6.06 11.68 -13.42
C LEU A 281 6.34 11.83 -14.91
N VAL A 282 5.28 11.74 -15.72
CA VAL A 282 5.35 11.72 -17.20
C VAL A 282 6.03 12.96 -17.79
N TRP A 283 5.81 14.14 -17.21
CA TRP A 283 6.35 15.41 -17.75
C TRP A 283 7.80 15.70 -17.37
N GLN A 284 8.39 14.98 -16.43
CA GLN A 284 9.78 15.17 -16.04
C GLN A 284 10.70 14.27 -16.88
N ASN A 285 11.13 14.80 -18.01
CA ASN A 285 11.93 14.06 -19.00
C ASN A 285 13.45 14.20 -18.84
N ARG A 286 13.90 15.01 -17.88
CA ARG A 286 15.33 15.22 -17.69
C ARG A 286 15.84 14.32 -16.59
N PRO A 287 16.88 13.50 -16.85
CA PRO A 287 17.54 12.78 -15.78
C PRO A 287 18.14 13.80 -14.81
N ALA A 288 18.03 13.51 -13.53
CA ALA A 288 18.84 14.18 -12.52
C ALA A 288 20.34 13.87 -12.77
N PRO A 289 21.27 14.67 -12.28
CA PRO A 289 22.67 14.26 -12.26
C PRO A 289 22.78 12.86 -11.65
N ARG A 290 23.60 12.00 -12.26
CA ARG A 290 23.78 10.63 -11.79
C ARG A 290 24.28 10.66 -10.34
N PRO A 291 23.57 10.03 -9.39
CA PRO A 291 24.05 9.88 -8.03
C PRO A 291 25.33 9.06 -7.96
N ILE A 292 26.09 9.25 -6.89
CA ILE A 292 27.23 8.38 -6.57
C ILE A 292 26.70 7.29 -5.67
N TYR A 293 26.75 6.04 -6.14
CA TYR A 293 26.30 4.88 -5.37
C TYR A 293 27.49 4.26 -4.61
N SER A 294 27.26 3.84 -3.37
CA SER A 294 28.29 3.21 -2.53
C SER A 294 28.71 1.82 -3.04
N ASN A 295 27.85 1.16 -3.81
CA ASN A 295 28.12 -0.18 -4.30
C ASN A 295 27.43 -0.48 -5.65
N ALA A 296 27.95 -1.47 -6.36
CA ALA A 296 27.48 -1.85 -7.70
C ALA A 296 26.04 -2.40 -7.72
N VAL A 297 25.54 -2.97 -6.63
CA VAL A 297 24.16 -3.52 -6.57
C VAL A 297 23.14 -2.39 -6.57
N LEU A 298 23.37 -1.35 -5.77
CA LEU A 298 22.52 -0.15 -5.77
C LEU A 298 22.57 0.55 -7.13
N GLU A 299 23.77 0.69 -7.69
CA GLU A 299 23.95 1.28 -9.01
C GLU A 299 23.17 0.51 -10.08
N ASP A 300 23.27 -0.82 -10.08
CA ASP A 300 22.58 -1.68 -11.04
C ASP A 300 21.06 -1.56 -10.91
N PHE A 301 20.53 -1.55 -9.68
CA PHE A 301 19.11 -1.36 -9.42
C PHE A 301 18.60 0.00 -9.97
N TRP A 302 19.27 1.10 -9.63
CA TRP A 302 18.79 2.44 -10.00
C TRP A 302 19.04 2.79 -11.46
N VAL A 303 20.14 2.29 -12.05
CA VAL A 303 20.53 2.61 -13.43
C VAL A 303 19.95 1.61 -14.44
N ASN A 304 19.99 0.31 -14.15
CA ASN A 304 19.54 -0.72 -15.08
C ASN A 304 18.14 -1.24 -14.77
N GLY A 305 17.70 -1.26 -13.51
CA GLY A 305 16.37 -1.67 -13.10
C GLY A 305 15.36 -0.52 -13.21
N ASP A 306 15.33 0.33 -12.21
CA ASP A 306 14.31 1.39 -12.05
C ASP A 306 14.25 2.37 -13.23
N ARG A 307 15.42 2.81 -13.73
CA ARG A 307 15.48 3.69 -14.90
C ARG A 307 14.88 3.03 -16.13
N ASN A 308 15.26 1.79 -16.44
CA ASN A 308 14.78 1.11 -17.63
C ASN A 308 13.27 0.84 -17.54
N ASP A 309 12.76 0.46 -16.38
CA ASP A 309 11.33 0.29 -16.14
C ASP A 309 10.55 1.60 -16.35
N LYS A 310 11.08 2.72 -15.88
CA LYS A 310 10.46 4.04 -16.08
C LYS A 310 10.53 4.47 -17.54
N GLN A 311 11.62 4.18 -18.22
CA GLN A 311 11.78 4.49 -19.64
C GLN A 311 10.83 3.65 -20.50
N GLU A 312 10.75 2.35 -20.31
CA GLU A 312 9.80 1.46 -20.99
C GLU A 312 8.34 1.90 -20.76
N ALA A 313 7.98 2.22 -19.50
CA ALA A 313 6.66 2.71 -19.18
C ALA A 313 6.32 4.02 -19.91
N ARG A 314 7.29 4.90 -20.10
CA ARG A 314 7.13 6.18 -20.82
C ARG A 314 7.00 5.99 -22.31
N GLU A 315 7.83 5.14 -22.91
CA GLU A 315 7.79 4.82 -24.34
C GLU A 315 6.47 4.16 -24.74
N HIS A 316 5.89 3.36 -23.84
CA HIS A 316 4.65 2.61 -24.07
C HIS A 316 3.49 3.07 -23.17
N LEU A 317 3.38 4.37 -22.91
CA LEU A 317 2.49 4.95 -21.89
C LEU A 317 1.03 4.49 -22.00
N LEU A 318 0.45 4.50 -23.20
CA LEU A 318 -0.94 4.05 -23.41
C LEU A 318 -1.12 2.57 -23.07
N ARG A 319 -0.20 1.72 -23.47
CA ARG A 319 -0.21 0.29 -23.13
C ARG A 319 -0.07 0.08 -21.63
N THR A 320 0.85 0.79 -21.00
CA THR A 320 1.10 0.73 -19.56
C THR A 320 -0.16 1.11 -18.79
N HIS A 321 -0.80 2.24 -19.13
CA HIS A 321 -2.03 2.66 -18.46
C HIS A 321 -3.21 1.72 -18.74
N ALA A 322 -3.34 1.16 -19.93
CA ALA A 322 -4.37 0.17 -20.22
C ALA A 322 -4.21 -1.10 -19.36
N LEU A 323 -2.97 -1.58 -19.20
CA LEU A 323 -2.66 -2.71 -18.32
C LEU A 323 -2.91 -2.37 -16.86
N ASP A 324 -2.55 -1.17 -16.41
CA ASP A 324 -2.80 -0.73 -15.05
C ASP A 324 -4.31 -0.61 -14.77
N LEU A 325 -5.10 -0.05 -15.68
CA LEU A 325 -6.57 -0.02 -15.56
C LEU A 325 -7.17 -1.43 -15.51
N TYR A 326 -6.67 -2.36 -16.33
CA TYR A 326 -7.08 -3.77 -16.26
C TYR A 326 -6.75 -4.39 -14.90
N ARG A 327 -5.54 -4.17 -14.37
CA ARG A 327 -5.12 -4.64 -13.04
C ARG A 327 -6.00 -4.05 -11.94
N LEU A 328 -6.29 -2.75 -11.99
CA LEU A 328 -7.16 -2.08 -11.03
C LEU A 328 -8.59 -2.61 -11.07
N ALA A 329 -9.16 -2.77 -12.27
CA ALA A 329 -10.51 -3.33 -12.46
C ALA A 329 -10.56 -4.78 -11.89
N THR A 330 -9.57 -5.59 -12.19
CA THR A 330 -9.48 -6.96 -11.68
C THR A 330 -9.31 -6.98 -10.15
N PHE A 331 -8.46 -6.12 -9.61
CA PHE A 331 -8.20 -6.03 -8.17
C PHE A 331 -9.44 -5.59 -7.39
N PHE A 332 -10.07 -4.49 -7.77
CA PHE A 332 -11.19 -3.92 -7.00
C PHE A 332 -12.54 -4.54 -7.32
N LEU A 333 -12.80 -4.91 -8.56
CA LEU A 333 -14.13 -5.30 -9.04
C LEU A 333 -14.22 -6.76 -9.52
N GLY A 334 -13.18 -7.23 -10.23
CA GLY A 334 -13.28 -8.44 -11.02
C GLY A 334 -14.20 -8.28 -12.24
N LEU A 335 -14.21 -9.29 -13.11
CA LEU A 335 -14.91 -9.23 -14.40
C LEU A 335 -16.42 -8.97 -14.30
N PRO A 336 -17.21 -9.65 -13.43
CA PRO A 336 -18.66 -9.47 -13.39
C PRO A 336 -19.08 -8.04 -13.04
N LEU A 337 -18.41 -7.42 -12.07
CA LEU A 337 -18.75 -6.06 -11.65
C LEU A 337 -18.22 -5.01 -12.62
N THR A 338 -17.10 -5.26 -13.28
CA THR A 338 -16.58 -4.39 -14.34
C THR A 338 -17.56 -4.35 -15.51
N ILE A 339 -18.07 -5.50 -15.96
CA ILE A 339 -19.12 -5.57 -17.00
C ILE A 339 -20.38 -4.83 -16.55
N CYS A 340 -20.84 -5.08 -15.32
CA CYS A 340 -22.02 -4.40 -14.78
C CYS A 340 -21.86 -2.88 -14.78
N LEU A 341 -20.68 -2.38 -14.39
CA LEU A 341 -20.36 -0.95 -14.38
C LEU A 341 -20.42 -0.34 -15.80
N LEU A 342 -19.83 -1.02 -16.78
CA LEU A 342 -19.80 -0.57 -18.17
C LEU A 342 -21.20 -0.56 -18.80
N VAL A 343 -21.97 -1.63 -18.64
CA VAL A 343 -23.35 -1.76 -19.15
C VAL A 343 -24.27 -0.71 -18.51
N CYS A 344 -24.12 -0.43 -17.23
CA CYS A 344 -24.95 0.53 -16.51
C CYS A 344 -24.43 1.99 -16.56
N SER A 345 -23.35 2.27 -17.30
CA SER A 345 -22.70 3.59 -17.34
C SER A 345 -23.66 4.75 -17.64
N ARG A 346 -24.57 4.61 -18.61
CA ARG A 346 -25.59 5.62 -18.93
C ARG A 346 -26.54 5.88 -17.77
N ALA A 347 -26.92 4.85 -17.01
CA ALA A 347 -27.80 4.99 -15.85
C ALA A 347 -27.07 5.68 -14.68
N LEU A 348 -25.78 5.38 -14.48
CA LEU A 348 -24.92 6.07 -13.51
C LEU A 348 -24.83 7.57 -13.82
N TRP A 349 -24.70 7.92 -15.10
CA TRP A 349 -24.60 9.33 -15.49
C TRP A 349 -25.89 10.12 -15.25
N ARG A 350 -27.04 9.47 -15.25
CA ARG A 350 -28.35 10.09 -14.96
C ARG A 350 -28.62 10.29 -13.47
N ASP A 351 -28.02 9.48 -12.60
CA ASP A 351 -28.15 9.64 -11.15
C ASP A 351 -27.14 10.67 -10.64
N ARG A 352 -27.61 11.69 -9.92
CA ARG A 352 -26.76 12.80 -9.47
C ARG A 352 -25.63 12.36 -8.53
N ALA A 353 -25.93 11.49 -7.59
CA ALA A 353 -24.94 11.02 -6.61
C ALA A 353 -23.93 10.06 -7.26
N ALA A 354 -24.41 9.14 -8.12
CA ALA A 354 -23.54 8.26 -8.89
C ALA A 354 -22.61 9.06 -9.82
N ARG A 355 -23.15 10.06 -10.53
CA ARG A 355 -22.37 10.95 -11.38
C ARG A 355 -21.31 11.70 -10.61
N ALA A 356 -21.62 12.23 -9.42
CA ALA A 356 -20.64 12.89 -8.59
C ALA A 356 -19.50 11.94 -8.18
N ALA A 357 -19.82 10.71 -7.75
CA ALA A 357 -18.82 9.70 -7.40
C ALA A 357 -17.95 9.32 -8.61
N VAL A 358 -18.55 9.14 -9.80
CA VAL A 358 -17.82 8.83 -11.05
C VAL A 358 -16.91 9.98 -11.47
N LEU A 359 -17.38 11.23 -11.33
CA LEU A 359 -16.56 12.42 -11.66
C LEU A 359 -15.38 12.57 -10.70
N LEU A 360 -15.58 12.36 -9.39
CA LEU A 360 -14.48 12.36 -8.41
C LEU A 360 -13.47 11.24 -8.68
N LEU A 361 -13.96 10.06 -9.02
CA LEU A 361 -13.12 8.93 -9.41
C LEU A 361 -12.34 9.23 -10.70
N GLY A 362 -13.01 9.79 -11.71
CA GLY A 362 -12.38 10.19 -12.97
C GLY A 362 -11.33 11.28 -12.79
N ALA A 363 -11.60 12.28 -11.94
CA ALA A 363 -10.64 13.33 -11.61
C ALA A 363 -9.40 12.77 -10.91
N PHE A 364 -9.58 11.83 -9.98
CA PHE A 364 -8.48 11.13 -9.33
C PHE A 364 -7.61 10.39 -10.36
N TYR A 365 -8.22 9.57 -11.23
CA TYR A 365 -7.47 8.80 -12.23
C TYR A 365 -6.84 9.69 -13.30
N ALA A 366 -7.47 10.80 -13.68
CA ALA A 366 -6.86 11.77 -14.59
C ALA A 366 -5.58 12.38 -13.99
N GLY A 367 -5.58 12.69 -12.70
CA GLY A 367 -4.37 13.11 -11.98
C GLY A 367 -3.35 11.99 -11.83
N ALA A 368 -3.80 10.78 -11.52
CA ALA A 368 -2.95 9.62 -11.34
C ALA A 368 -2.29 9.14 -12.64
N ALA A 369 -2.90 9.41 -13.80
CA ALA A 369 -2.33 9.11 -15.11
C ALA A 369 -1.05 9.91 -15.43
N PHE A 370 -0.74 10.92 -14.63
CA PHE A 370 0.55 11.59 -14.71
C PHE A 370 1.69 10.81 -14.05
N ASN A 371 1.39 9.75 -13.32
CA ASN A 371 2.40 8.80 -12.85
C ASN A 371 2.61 7.71 -13.91
N LEU A 372 3.85 7.30 -14.13
CA LEU A 372 4.22 6.29 -15.13
C LEU A 372 3.61 4.91 -14.84
N ARG A 373 3.35 4.60 -13.59
CA ARG A 373 2.74 3.34 -13.13
C ARG A 373 1.62 3.62 -12.12
N LEU A 374 0.55 2.84 -12.17
CA LEU A 374 -0.58 2.95 -11.26
C LEU A 374 -0.93 1.60 -10.65
N PHE A 375 -0.25 1.24 -9.56
CA PHE A 375 -0.54 0.03 -8.79
C PHE A 375 -1.80 0.20 -7.90
N PRO A 376 -2.47 -0.90 -7.49
CA PRO A 376 -3.67 -0.80 -6.65
C PRO A 376 -3.47 -0.05 -5.33
N HIS A 377 -2.29 -0.09 -4.73
CA HIS A 377 -2.01 0.69 -3.52
C HIS A 377 -1.81 2.19 -3.79
N TYR A 378 -1.52 2.61 -5.02
CA TYR A 378 -1.55 4.03 -5.43
C TYR A 378 -2.99 4.51 -5.61
N ALA A 379 -3.88 3.61 -6.09
CA ALA A 379 -5.31 3.89 -6.22
C ALA A 379 -6.09 3.75 -4.89
N ALA A 380 -5.44 3.36 -3.80
CA ALA A 380 -6.06 3.13 -2.50
C ALA A 380 -6.89 4.32 -1.96
N PRO A 381 -6.47 5.60 -2.11
CA PRO A 381 -7.30 6.74 -1.69
C PRO A 381 -8.70 6.70 -2.29
N ALA A 382 -8.81 6.33 -3.57
CA ALA A 382 -10.05 6.33 -4.33
C ALA A 382 -10.84 5.00 -4.28
N ALA A 383 -10.34 3.98 -3.59
CA ALA A 383 -10.95 2.65 -3.54
C ALA A 383 -12.43 2.67 -3.15
N VAL A 384 -12.81 3.51 -2.18
CA VAL A 384 -14.20 3.64 -1.75
C VAL A 384 -15.12 4.16 -2.86
N LEU A 385 -14.64 5.06 -3.74
CA LEU A 385 -15.40 5.56 -4.89
C LEU A 385 -15.70 4.45 -5.90
N VAL A 386 -14.77 3.50 -6.07
CA VAL A 386 -14.97 2.32 -6.93
C VAL A 386 -16.14 1.48 -6.39
N TYR A 387 -16.21 1.24 -5.09
CA TYR A 387 -17.30 0.46 -4.47
C TYR A 387 -18.63 1.23 -4.45
N ILE A 388 -18.60 2.57 -4.31
CA ILE A 388 -19.77 3.41 -4.49
C ILE A 388 -20.31 3.26 -5.93
N ALA A 389 -19.46 3.39 -6.94
CA ALA A 389 -19.84 3.25 -8.34
C ALA A 389 -20.38 1.84 -8.65
N ALA A 390 -19.74 0.78 -8.14
CA ALA A 390 -20.20 -0.60 -8.30
C ALA A 390 -21.59 -0.83 -7.69
N ALA A 391 -21.84 -0.34 -6.46
CA ALA A 391 -23.13 -0.46 -5.81
C ALA A 391 -24.24 0.31 -6.57
N PHE A 392 -23.92 1.49 -7.11
CA PHE A 392 -24.83 2.23 -7.99
C PHE A 392 -25.11 1.47 -9.29
N ALA A 393 -24.10 0.81 -9.88
CA ALA A 393 -24.25 0.03 -11.11
C ALA A 393 -25.19 -1.17 -10.90
N ILE A 394 -25.01 -1.92 -9.81
CA ILE A 394 -25.89 -3.05 -9.47
C ILE A 394 -27.31 -2.56 -9.19
N ARG A 395 -27.46 -1.44 -8.47
CA ARG A 395 -28.76 -0.80 -8.26
C ARG A 395 -29.42 -0.38 -9.57
N ALA A 396 -28.63 0.16 -10.50
CA ALA A 396 -29.11 0.53 -11.83
C ALA A 396 -29.52 -0.69 -12.64
N ALA A 397 -28.74 -1.76 -12.66
CA ALA A 397 -29.05 -3.03 -13.30
C ALA A 397 -30.41 -3.55 -12.81
N ARG A 398 -30.65 -3.55 -11.50
CA ARG A 398 -31.97 -3.93 -10.93
C ARG A 398 -33.13 -3.08 -11.45
N ARG A 399 -32.92 -1.78 -11.68
CA ARG A 399 -33.97 -0.85 -12.12
C ARG A 399 -34.24 -0.90 -13.62
N THR A 400 -33.22 -1.12 -14.41
CA THR A 400 -33.27 -1.01 -15.88
C THR A 400 -33.42 -2.35 -16.60
N TRP A 401 -33.22 -3.47 -15.92
CA TRP A 401 -33.38 -4.80 -16.52
C TRP A 401 -34.83 -5.00 -16.99
N PRO A 402 -35.03 -5.50 -18.22
CA PRO A 402 -36.38 -5.85 -18.71
C PRO A 402 -36.97 -6.98 -17.87
N GLY A 403 -38.27 -6.91 -17.60
CA GLY A 403 -38.99 -7.91 -16.83
C GLY A 403 -39.62 -7.41 -15.55
N GLY A 404 -40.23 -8.29 -14.78
CA GLY A 404 -40.88 -8.00 -13.51
C GLY A 404 -39.92 -7.83 -12.33
N THR A 405 -40.47 -7.55 -11.17
CA THR A 405 -39.67 -7.34 -9.93
C THR A 405 -38.80 -8.54 -9.57
N GLU A 406 -39.32 -9.74 -9.85
CA GLU A 406 -38.61 -11.00 -9.56
C GLU A 406 -37.38 -11.19 -10.47
N GLU A 407 -37.56 -11.04 -11.81
CA GLU A 407 -36.45 -11.17 -12.76
C GLU A 407 -35.34 -10.17 -12.47
N ARG A 408 -35.69 -8.95 -12.09
CA ARG A 408 -34.75 -7.90 -11.68
C ARG A 408 -33.95 -8.27 -10.44
N SER A 409 -34.60 -8.93 -9.46
CA SER A 409 -33.90 -9.45 -8.27
C SER A 409 -32.96 -10.60 -8.64
N TYR A 410 -33.37 -11.53 -9.50
CA TYR A 410 -32.52 -12.64 -9.93
C TYR A 410 -31.24 -12.18 -10.64
N VAL A 411 -31.32 -11.15 -11.49
CA VAL A 411 -30.14 -10.59 -12.15
C VAL A 411 -29.13 -10.06 -11.13
N VAL A 412 -29.59 -9.31 -10.12
CA VAL A 412 -28.71 -8.83 -9.05
C VAL A 412 -28.04 -9.98 -8.32
N TRP A 413 -28.82 -10.99 -7.93
CA TRP A 413 -28.28 -12.16 -7.23
C TRP A 413 -27.32 -12.97 -8.11
N ALA A 414 -27.59 -13.09 -9.42
CA ALA A 414 -26.69 -13.76 -10.36
C ALA A 414 -25.35 -13.03 -10.50
N VAL A 415 -25.37 -11.69 -10.62
CA VAL A 415 -24.15 -10.89 -10.69
C VAL A 415 -23.33 -11.02 -9.40
N LEU A 416 -23.99 -10.93 -8.23
CA LEU A 416 -23.33 -11.06 -6.93
C LEU A 416 -22.80 -12.48 -6.70
N ALA A 417 -23.55 -13.50 -7.08
CA ALA A 417 -23.11 -14.90 -6.99
C ALA A 417 -21.92 -15.18 -7.91
N ALA A 418 -21.97 -14.74 -9.17
CA ALA A 418 -20.84 -14.86 -10.11
C ALA A 418 -19.61 -14.14 -9.57
N PHE A 419 -19.78 -12.93 -9.06
CA PHE A 419 -18.69 -12.16 -8.42
C PHE A 419 -18.10 -12.93 -7.22
N ALA A 420 -18.94 -13.42 -6.31
CA ALA A 420 -18.49 -14.14 -5.12
C ALA A 420 -17.77 -15.45 -5.49
N LEU A 421 -18.35 -16.24 -6.40
CA LEU A 421 -17.76 -17.50 -6.87
C LEU A 421 -16.39 -17.30 -7.52
N ILE A 422 -16.27 -16.33 -8.44
CA ILE A 422 -15.01 -16.02 -9.11
C ILE A 422 -13.97 -15.50 -8.10
N THR A 423 -14.39 -14.66 -7.16
CA THR A 423 -13.49 -14.15 -6.12
C THR A 423 -13.00 -15.27 -5.20
N LEU A 424 -13.90 -16.13 -4.72
CA LEU A 424 -13.55 -17.26 -3.87
C LEU A 424 -12.70 -18.30 -4.61
N ALA A 425 -13.05 -18.63 -5.86
CA ALA A 425 -12.24 -19.51 -6.70
C ALA A 425 -10.83 -18.94 -6.89
N GLY A 426 -10.71 -17.62 -7.09
CA GLY A 426 -9.41 -16.93 -7.16
C GLY A 426 -8.59 -17.06 -5.88
N LEU A 427 -9.22 -17.04 -4.70
CA LEU A 427 -8.53 -17.24 -3.43
C LEU A 427 -8.03 -18.67 -3.24
N LEU A 428 -8.68 -19.65 -3.85
CA LEU A 428 -8.31 -21.06 -3.76
C LEU A 428 -7.18 -21.46 -4.72
N THR A 429 -6.95 -20.68 -5.79
CA THR A 429 -5.88 -20.96 -6.76
C THR A 429 -4.55 -20.34 -6.32
N PRO A 430 -3.49 -21.14 -6.12
CA PRO A 430 -2.19 -20.62 -5.68
C PRO A 430 -1.64 -19.50 -6.57
N GLN A 431 -1.78 -19.65 -7.89
CA GLN A 431 -1.33 -18.67 -8.88
C GLN A 431 -2.04 -17.30 -8.77
N ASN A 432 -3.29 -17.26 -8.34
CA ASN A 432 -4.05 -16.02 -8.17
C ASN A 432 -3.82 -15.32 -6.82
N ARG A 433 -3.25 -16.02 -5.83
CA ARG A 433 -2.80 -15.36 -4.58
C ARG A 433 -1.73 -14.31 -4.88
N TYR A 434 -1.04 -14.44 -6.00
CA TYR A 434 0.09 -13.61 -6.44
C TYR A 434 -0.21 -12.69 -7.62
N LEU A 435 -1.43 -12.72 -8.19
CA LEU A 435 -1.83 -11.90 -9.35
C LEU A 435 -1.74 -10.38 -9.12
N PHE A 436 -1.44 -9.95 -7.90
CA PHE A 436 -1.40 -8.54 -7.52
C PHE A 436 -0.05 -8.06 -6.95
N GLY A 437 0.95 -8.82 -7.10
CA GLY A 437 2.33 -8.52 -6.88
C GLY A 437 3.10 -9.74 -7.34
N SER A 438 3.78 -9.65 -8.45
CA SER A 438 4.77 -10.63 -8.92
C SER A 438 5.97 -10.65 -7.97
N ILE A 439 5.69 -10.76 -6.68
CA ILE A 439 6.72 -10.92 -5.66
C ILE A 439 7.06 -12.38 -5.69
N ASP A 440 8.28 -12.66 -6.05
CA ASP A 440 8.76 -14.02 -6.15
C ASP A 440 8.62 -14.72 -4.79
N TYR A 441 7.64 -15.64 -4.75
CA TYR A 441 7.36 -16.43 -3.55
C TYR A 441 8.57 -17.25 -3.12
N HIS A 442 9.41 -17.64 -4.07
CA HIS A 442 10.61 -18.42 -3.79
C HIS A 442 11.58 -17.62 -2.92
N VAL A 443 11.81 -16.34 -3.23
CA VAL A 443 12.69 -15.47 -2.43
C VAL A 443 12.16 -15.27 -1.01
N ARG A 444 10.85 -15.11 -0.85
CA ARG A 444 10.22 -15.07 0.50
C ARG A 444 10.52 -16.34 1.29
N ALA A 445 10.34 -17.48 0.65
CA ALA A 445 10.53 -18.78 1.29
C ALA A 445 12.01 -19.02 1.61
N GLU A 446 12.92 -18.71 0.71
CA GLU A 446 14.36 -18.91 0.88
C GLU A 446 14.93 -18.02 1.98
N ARG A 447 14.66 -16.69 1.95
CA ARG A 447 15.10 -15.77 3.00
C ARG A 447 14.51 -16.16 4.36
N ALA A 448 13.23 -16.52 4.41
CA ALA A 448 12.58 -16.97 5.63
C ALA A 448 13.19 -18.28 6.16
N SER A 449 13.56 -19.20 5.27
CA SER A 449 14.26 -20.45 5.64
C SER A 449 15.62 -20.16 6.26
N ILE A 450 16.42 -19.26 5.65
CA ILE A 450 17.71 -18.83 6.21
C ILE A 450 17.51 -18.18 7.59
N MET A 451 16.55 -17.28 7.74
CA MET A 451 16.23 -16.65 9.03
C MET A 451 15.89 -17.69 10.08
N ASN A 452 14.98 -18.62 9.80
CA ASN A 452 14.59 -19.69 10.73
C ASN A 452 15.79 -20.56 11.12
N ARG A 453 16.67 -20.88 10.17
CA ARG A 453 17.91 -21.65 10.43
C ARG A 453 18.85 -20.89 11.37
N LEU A 454 19.06 -19.60 11.15
CA LEU A 454 19.94 -18.77 11.99
C LEU A 454 19.34 -18.52 13.37
N GLU A 455 18.03 -18.34 13.46
CA GLU A 455 17.31 -18.20 14.74
C GLU A 455 17.37 -19.47 15.60
N ALA A 456 17.47 -20.65 14.98
CA ALA A 456 17.63 -21.92 15.69
C ALA A 456 19.04 -22.13 16.28
N ILE A 457 20.05 -21.41 15.78
CA ILE A 457 21.44 -21.51 16.25
C ILE A 457 21.66 -20.50 17.39
N PRO A 458 22.16 -20.92 18.58
CA PRO A 458 22.43 -19.99 19.68
C PRO A 458 23.46 -18.91 19.32
N GLY A 459 23.32 -17.73 19.95
CA GLY A 459 24.24 -16.61 19.81
C GLY A 459 23.78 -15.52 18.86
N LYS A 460 24.70 -14.58 18.60
CA LYS A 460 24.53 -13.47 17.64
C LYS A 460 25.21 -13.84 16.31
N HIS A 461 24.63 -13.44 15.21
CA HIS A 461 25.10 -13.77 13.86
C HIS A 461 25.35 -12.53 13.03
N LEU A 462 26.37 -12.57 12.17
CA LEU A 462 26.64 -11.63 11.10
C LEU A 462 26.54 -12.39 9.76
N VAL A 463 25.70 -11.96 8.87
CA VAL A 463 25.56 -12.53 7.52
C VAL A 463 26.16 -11.55 6.52
N LEU A 464 27.32 -11.89 5.96
CA LEU A 464 27.90 -11.16 4.83
C LEU A 464 27.24 -11.63 3.55
N VAL A 465 26.60 -10.73 2.84
CA VAL A 465 25.91 -11.01 1.59
C VAL A 465 26.80 -10.61 0.41
N ARG A 466 27.09 -11.59 -0.42
CA ARG A 466 27.86 -11.41 -1.67
C ARG A 466 26.95 -11.67 -2.86
N TYR A 467 26.80 -10.67 -3.71
CA TYR A 467 26.01 -10.76 -4.94
C TYR A 467 26.90 -11.19 -6.11
N GLY A 468 26.47 -12.22 -6.82
CA GLY A 468 27.15 -12.76 -7.99
C GLY A 468 26.66 -12.15 -9.30
N PRO A 469 27.28 -12.52 -10.45
CA PRO A 469 26.94 -11.96 -11.76
C PRO A 469 25.54 -12.35 -12.28
N LYS A 470 24.86 -13.31 -11.66
CA LYS A 470 23.48 -13.72 -11.96
C LYS A 470 22.49 -13.20 -10.92
N HIS A 471 22.92 -12.20 -10.13
CA HIS A 471 22.05 -11.56 -9.16
C HIS A 471 20.80 -10.99 -9.81
N GLU A 472 19.66 -11.24 -9.21
CA GLU A 472 18.39 -10.65 -9.61
C GLU A 472 18.29 -9.22 -9.06
N ILE A 473 18.22 -8.24 -9.93
CA ILE A 473 18.32 -6.80 -9.64
C ILE A 473 17.29 -6.30 -8.60
N TYR A 474 16.16 -6.97 -8.45
CA TYR A 474 15.11 -6.64 -7.48
C TYR A 474 15.22 -7.41 -6.16
N GLN A 475 16.18 -8.32 -6.03
CA GLN A 475 16.41 -9.14 -4.84
C GLN A 475 17.47 -8.53 -3.94
N GLU A 476 17.09 -7.60 -3.10
CA GLU A 476 17.95 -7.10 -2.04
C GLU A 476 17.72 -7.89 -0.74
N LEU A 477 18.79 -8.27 -0.06
CA LEU A 477 18.75 -9.10 1.14
C LEU A 477 19.23 -8.37 2.40
N VAL A 478 19.96 -7.26 2.24
CA VAL A 478 20.54 -6.49 3.33
C VAL A 478 19.50 -5.55 3.93
N TYR A 479 18.69 -6.10 4.84
CA TYR A 479 17.71 -5.34 5.62
C TYR A 479 17.87 -5.66 7.10
N ASN A 480 17.93 -4.64 7.92
CA ASN A 480 18.18 -4.73 9.35
C ASN A 480 17.07 -4.10 10.18
N GLN A 481 17.10 -4.37 11.48
CA GLN A 481 16.26 -3.72 12.48
C GLN A 481 16.74 -2.29 12.74
N ALA A 482 15.92 -1.52 13.46
CA ALA A 482 16.21 -0.13 13.82
C ALA A 482 17.49 0.03 14.67
N ASP A 483 17.87 -1.01 15.42
CA ASP A 483 19.10 -1.08 16.19
C ASP A 483 19.96 -2.22 15.65
N ILE A 484 20.81 -1.91 14.68
CA ILE A 484 21.63 -2.91 13.97
C ILE A 484 22.55 -3.65 14.94
N ASP A 485 23.22 -2.93 15.84
CA ASP A 485 24.22 -3.53 16.73
C ASP A 485 23.62 -4.44 17.80
N GLN A 486 22.36 -4.18 18.18
CA GLN A 486 21.66 -5.03 19.13
C GLN A 486 20.94 -6.22 18.48
N ALA A 487 20.72 -6.17 17.17
CA ALA A 487 20.03 -7.22 16.44
C ALA A 487 20.72 -8.59 16.63
N ARG A 488 19.93 -9.65 16.78
CA ARG A 488 20.47 -11.01 16.88
C ARG A 488 21.16 -11.47 15.59
N ILE A 489 20.60 -11.05 14.45
CA ILE A 489 21.14 -11.35 13.12
C ILE A 489 21.33 -10.02 12.42
N VAL A 490 22.56 -9.71 12.04
CA VAL A 490 22.93 -8.52 11.25
C VAL A 490 23.23 -8.98 9.84
N TRP A 491 22.64 -8.29 8.87
CA TRP A 491 22.86 -8.49 7.44
C TRP A 491 23.72 -7.34 6.92
N ALA A 492 24.86 -7.66 6.32
CA ALA A 492 25.79 -6.68 5.78
C ALA A 492 26.23 -7.10 4.38
N ARG A 493 26.40 -6.14 3.49
CA ARG A 493 26.93 -6.38 2.16
C ARG A 493 28.45 -6.58 2.23
N SER A 494 28.97 -7.61 1.58
CA SER A 494 30.41 -7.76 1.34
C SER A 494 30.84 -6.76 0.26
N LEU A 495 31.82 -5.90 0.56
CA LEU A 495 32.27 -4.82 -0.33
C LEU A 495 33.68 -5.09 -0.84
N SER A 496 34.68 -4.87 0.01
CA SER A 496 36.08 -5.19 -0.29
C SER A 496 36.72 -5.93 0.88
N PRO A 497 37.79 -6.71 0.66
CA PRO A 497 38.46 -7.43 1.74
C PRO A 497 38.86 -6.53 2.92
N GLU A 498 39.35 -5.33 2.66
CA GLU A 498 39.78 -4.38 3.69
C GLU A 498 38.58 -3.81 4.47
N SER A 499 37.50 -3.46 3.77
CA SER A 499 36.26 -2.95 4.39
C SER A 499 35.56 -4.06 5.19
N ASP A 500 35.48 -5.27 4.63
CA ASP A 500 34.89 -6.45 5.29
C ASP A 500 35.68 -6.81 6.55
N GLN A 501 37.04 -6.70 6.54
CA GLN A 501 37.87 -6.96 7.70
C GLN A 501 37.55 -6.01 8.86
N ALA A 502 37.41 -4.71 8.60
CA ALA A 502 37.05 -3.72 9.63
C ALA A 502 35.65 -4.00 10.23
N LEU A 503 34.69 -4.39 9.39
CA LEU A 503 33.34 -4.81 9.83
C LEU A 503 33.41 -6.08 10.69
N LEU A 504 34.21 -7.06 10.31
CA LEU A 504 34.39 -8.32 11.06
C LEU A 504 35.01 -8.07 12.44
N GLU A 505 35.98 -7.16 12.54
CA GLU A 505 36.60 -6.75 13.81
C GLU A 505 35.57 -6.05 14.72
N HIS A 506 34.70 -5.18 14.17
CA HIS A 506 33.62 -4.55 14.93
C HIS A 506 32.63 -5.57 15.49
N TYR A 507 32.29 -6.58 14.72
CA TYR A 507 31.36 -7.65 15.10
C TYR A 507 32.04 -8.95 15.53
N ALA A 508 33.24 -8.89 16.10
CA ALA A 508 34.04 -10.05 16.50
C ALA A 508 33.32 -11.02 17.48
N ASN A 509 32.29 -10.57 18.18
CA ASN A 509 31.48 -11.36 19.09
C ASN A 509 30.33 -12.14 18.41
N ARG A 510 30.25 -12.10 17.07
CA ARG A 510 29.21 -12.76 16.27
C ARG A 510 29.77 -13.94 15.47
N ARG A 511 28.96 -14.98 15.30
CA ARG A 511 29.28 -16.02 14.33
C ARG A 511 29.03 -15.48 12.92
N VAL A 512 30.02 -15.57 12.07
CA VAL A 512 30.01 -15.00 10.73
C VAL A 512 29.59 -16.07 9.70
N TRP A 513 28.68 -15.67 8.82
CA TRP A 513 28.18 -16.48 7.72
C TRP A 513 28.41 -15.74 6.40
N MET A 514 28.71 -16.49 5.35
CA MET A 514 28.71 -15.99 3.98
C MET A 514 27.43 -16.43 3.29
N LEU A 515 26.65 -15.49 2.80
CA LEU A 515 25.50 -15.73 1.95
C LEU A 515 25.83 -15.26 0.54
N THR A 516 25.89 -16.20 -0.40
CA THR A 516 26.07 -15.88 -1.82
C THR A 516 24.72 -15.91 -2.51
N GLU A 517 24.35 -14.83 -3.19
CA GLU A 517 23.22 -14.73 -4.09
C GLU A 517 23.74 -14.66 -5.53
N ASN A 518 23.39 -15.64 -6.34
CA ASN A 518 23.81 -15.75 -7.74
C ASN A 518 22.75 -16.50 -8.57
N GLY A 519 21.49 -16.02 -8.49
CA GLY A 519 20.31 -16.70 -9.01
C GLY A 519 19.79 -17.81 -8.09
N TYR A 520 20.46 -18.06 -6.97
CA TYR A 520 20.03 -18.89 -5.84
C TYR A 520 20.78 -18.46 -4.58
N LEU A 521 20.23 -18.78 -3.40
CA LEU A 521 20.82 -18.42 -2.12
C LEU A 521 21.65 -19.60 -1.55
N MET A 522 22.92 -19.35 -1.23
CA MET A 522 23.81 -20.33 -0.62
C MET A 522 24.43 -19.77 0.67
N LEU A 523 24.01 -20.32 1.80
CA LEU A 523 24.54 -19.96 3.12
C LEU A 523 25.63 -20.95 3.53
N SER A 524 26.82 -20.45 3.86
CA SER A 524 27.98 -21.24 4.37
C SER A 524 28.64 -20.55 5.57
N ASP A 525 29.40 -21.29 6.35
CA ASP A 525 30.30 -20.69 7.36
C ASP A 525 31.34 -19.80 6.65
N TYR A 526 31.62 -18.64 7.21
CA TYR A 526 32.64 -17.74 6.68
C TYR A 526 34.05 -18.34 6.85
N LYS A 527 34.82 -18.35 5.77
CA LYS A 527 36.22 -18.85 5.77
C LYS A 527 37.15 -17.75 5.23
N PRO A 528 37.95 -17.09 6.05
CA PRO A 528 38.81 -15.95 5.63
C PRO A 528 39.82 -16.31 4.51
N SER A 529 40.23 -17.55 4.39
CA SER A 529 41.26 -17.99 3.43
C SER A 529 40.79 -18.11 1.97
N GLN A 530 39.50 -18.01 1.67
CA GLN A 530 38.99 -18.16 0.31
C GLN A 530 38.98 -16.83 -0.52
N GLU A 531 39.37 -15.69 0.07
CA GLU A 531 39.30 -14.39 -0.61
C GLU A 531 40.54 -14.01 -1.44
N LYS A 532 41.63 -14.74 -1.35
CA LYS A 532 42.86 -14.38 -2.08
C LYS A 532 42.88 -14.77 -3.58
N GLY A 533 41.77 -15.28 -4.16
CA GLY A 533 41.78 -15.92 -5.47
C GLY A 533 40.89 -15.37 -6.58
N THR A 534 40.12 -14.26 -6.38
CA THR A 534 39.27 -13.72 -7.46
C THR A 534 39.43 -12.23 -7.66
N THR A 535 40.67 -11.79 -7.86
CA THR A 535 40.92 -10.49 -8.50
C THR A 535 40.76 -10.69 -10.00
N THR A 536 39.54 -10.65 -10.50
CA THR A 536 39.29 -10.54 -11.94
C THR A 536 39.52 -9.08 -12.30
N THR A 537 40.70 -8.82 -12.77
CA THR A 537 41.13 -7.64 -13.52
C THR A 537 40.10 -7.28 -14.59
N ARG A 538 39.26 -6.32 -14.30
CA ARG A 538 38.51 -5.56 -15.29
C ARG A 538 38.93 -4.11 -15.24
N SER A 539 40.22 -3.88 -15.56
CA SER A 539 40.72 -2.54 -15.89
C SER A 539 41.29 -2.55 -17.29
N LYS A 540 40.86 -1.56 -18.05
CA LYS A 540 41.42 -1.13 -19.34
C LYS A 540 41.00 -1.91 -20.60
N SER A 541 39.87 -1.49 -21.17
CA SER A 541 39.80 -1.23 -22.62
C SER A 541 38.52 -0.48 -22.98
N LEU A 542 38.48 0.82 -22.77
CA LEU A 542 37.58 1.77 -23.45
C LEU A 542 38.25 3.16 -23.43
N ALA A 543 39.39 3.22 -24.08
CA ALA A 543 39.94 4.44 -24.64
C ALA A 543 40.66 4.01 -25.91
N GLU A 544 39.96 4.16 -27.02
CA GLU A 544 40.42 4.35 -28.40
C GLU A 544 39.37 3.79 -29.37
N GLY A 545 38.73 4.69 -30.08
CA GLY A 545 37.79 4.38 -31.12
C GLY A 545 36.80 5.54 -31.34
N ALA A 546 37.34 6.69 -31.77
CA ALA A 546 36.56 7.72 -32.44
C ALA A 546 36.02 7.17 -33.78
N PHE A 547 34.70 7.34 -33.97
CA PHE A 547 34.08 7.97 -35.17
C PHE A 547 32.57 7.97 -34.93
#